data_baee40d8d8f420896e744f6bd25aadc9
#
_entry.id   baee40d8d8f420896e744f6bd25aadc9
#
_cell.length_a   1.000
_cell.length_b   1.000
_cell.length_c   1.000
_cell.angle_alpha   90.00
_cell.angle_beta   90.00
_cell.angle_gamma   90.00
#
_symmetry.space_group_name_H-M   'P 1'
#
loop_
_entity.id
_entity.type
_entity.pdbx_description
1 polymer ?
#
loop_
_entity_poly.entity_id
_entity_poly.type
_entity_poly.pdbx_seq_one_letter_code
_entity_poly.pdbx_strand_id
1 'polypeptide(L)'
;MSHPISVTILTKNSQKHLPACLEALQRFPEVIVLDNGSTDDTMAIATRFPNTRIVEHSFIGFGPLKNLAAQHATHPWILSIDSDEVLSRELADEILQLALSNPQQVYRFLRHNFYGKRHIKACGWDNDWVLRLYHKGTTRFADLPVHEYIQTKGLHVQNLQGTLRHFSFDSIAQLLDKLNQYTTLFAKENRFRKSSSPAKSCLKWAFSLFRNYVLQRGFLYGYEGLAIAFSNANGTFYKYMKLHEENQRLDISLIITTYNWKEALATVLKSAFRQSELPREIIVADDGSREDTRDVIEALAKESPVPVRHCWHPDTGFRLAEIRNKAIAMAGGEYMVMVDGDMVLHPDFLKSHRRMARKDQFIQGKRVLLSSETSQSLMNGQIDKITPFTAGIKNRFNAISSGTLSGLFSARKKDIKAVRGCNMAFWRADVVKVNGFNEDFVGWGREDSEFVIRLLNQGIARRNLKFGGVAYHLYHPENTRNGLNANDAILEKAIEEKSTFCPNGINRHLAANQH
;
A
#
# COMPACT_ATOMS: atom_id res chain seq x y z
N MET A 1 14.00 38.84 30.78
CA MET A 1 14.50 38.14 29.58
C MET A 1 13.30 37.50 28.92
N SER A 2 13.10 37.67 27.60
CA SER A 2 12.00 37.02 26.89
C SER A 2 12.23 35.51 26.90
N HIS A 3 11.21 34.73 27.20
CA HIS A 3 11.28 33.28 27.22
C HIS A 3 11.57 32.77 25.79
N PRO A 4 12.52 31.86 25.56
CA PRO A 4 12.94 31.45 24.20
C PRO A 4 11.98 30.45 23.55
N ILE A 5 10.66 30.67 23.62
CA ILE A 5 9.62 29.81 23.11
C ILE A 5 8.82 30.52 22.02
N SER A 6 8.71 29.92 20.85
CA SER A 6 7.70 30.23 19.83
C SER A 6 6.59 29.21 19.87
N VAL A 7 5.35 29.65 19.87
CA VAL A 7 4.19 28.78 19.71
C VAL A 7 3.89 28.63 18.22
N THR A 8 3.55 27.44 17.76
CA THR A 8 3.12 27.19 16.38
C THR A 8 1.73 26.57 16.36
N ILE A 9 0.84 27.11 15.53
CA ILE A 9 -0.55 26.67 15.38
C ILE A 9 -0.82 26.42 13.91
N LEU A 10 -1.41 25.25 13.59
CA LEU A 10 -2.00 25.01 12.26
C LEU A 10 -3.47 25.36 12.29
N THR A 11 -3.93 26.09 11.26
CA THR A 11 -5.32 26.52 11.16
C THR A 11 -5.93 26.19 9.81
N LYS A 12 -7.22 25.84 9.83
CA LYS A 12 -8.12 25.82 8.68
C LYS A 12 -9.55 25.91 9.18
N ASN A 13 -10.25 27.00 8.86
CA ASN A 13 -11.64 27.26 9.26
C ASN A 13 -11.81 27.05 10.78
N SER A 14 -11.01 27.77 11.57
CA SER A 14 -10.90 27.61 13.02
C SER A 14 -11.52 28.76 13.82
N GLN A 15 -12.33 29.61 13.19
CA GLN A 15 -12.91 30.84 13.79
C GLN A 15 -13.56 30.62 15.17
N LYS A 16 -14.09 29.41 15.43
CA LYS A 16 -14.83 29.09 16.64
C LYS A 16 -13.95 28.98 17.88
N HIS A 17 -12.81 28.29 17.78
CA HIS A 17 -11.95 27.95 18.92
C HIS A 17 -10.65 28.75 18.96
N LEU A 18 -10.21 29.27 17.82
CA LEU A 18 -8.98 30.06 17.72
C LEU A 18 -8.90 31.26 18.67
N PRO A 19 -9.99 32.05 18.92
CA PRO A 19 -9.93 33.16 19.88
C PRO A 19 -9.46 32.72 21.28
N ALA A 20 -10.08 31.66 21.82
CA ALA A 20 -9.74 31.15 23.16
C ALA A 20 -8.33 30.53 23.18
N CYS A 21 -7.90 29.89 22.08
CA CYS A 21 -6.55 29.36 21.92
C CYS A 21 -5.52 30.52 21.99
N LEU A 22 -5.69 31.58 21.19
CA LEU A 22 -4.77 32.72 21.14
C LEU A 22 -4.79 33.54 22.43
N GLU A 23 -5.95 33.67 23.08
CA GLU A 23 -6.06 34.37 24.37
C GLU A 23 -5.21 33.69 25.45
N ALA A 24 -5.18 32.36 25.52
CA ALA A 24 -4.34 31.60 26.42
C ALA A 24 -2.82 31.74 26.11
N LEU A 25 -2.48 32.20 24.91
CA LEU A 25 -1.11 32.32 24.42
C LEU A 25 -0.55 33.74 24.43
N GLN A 26 -1.28 34.75 24.90
CA GLN A 26 -0.84 36.17 24.90
C GLN A 26 0.46 36.42 25.67
N ARG A 27 0.79 35.58 26.63
CA ARG A 27 2.01 35.69 27.45
C ARG A 27 3.27 35.12 26.76
N PHE A 28 3.11 34.44 25.65
CA PHE A 28 4.24 33.93 24.86
C PHE A 28 4.75 35.02 23.91
N PRO A 29 6.07 35.11 23.70
CA PRO A 29 6.65 36.21 22.92
C PRO A 29 6.29 36.12 21.41
N GLU A 30 6.01 34.96 20.89
CA GLU A 30 5.71 34.74 19.48
C GLU A 30 4.74 33.57 19.27
N VAL A 31 3.73 33.78 18.43
CA VAL A 31 2.79 32.77 17.97
C VAL A 31 2.77 32.75 16.42
N ILE A 32 3.22 31.68 15.84
CA ILE A 32 3.15 31.46 14.38
C ILE A 32 1.83 30.75 14.07
N VAL A 33 0.94 31.41 13.37
CA VAL A 33 -0.30 30.84 12.84
C VAL A 33 -0.06 30.49 11.38
N LEU A 34 0.05 29.18 11.09
CA LEU A 34 0.17 28.69 9.72
C LEU A 34 -1.21 28.26 9.22
N ASP A 35 -1.75 29.04 8.28
CA ASP A 35 -3.05 28.80 7.67
C ASP A 35 -2.92 28.00 6.39
N ASN A 36 -3.77 26.98 6.24
CA ASN A 36 -3.76 26.13 5.05
C ASN A 36 -5.01 26.31 4.16
N GLY A 37 -5.48 27.54 4.06
CA GLY A 37 -6.57 27.92 3.16
C GLY A 37 -7.91 28.04 3.89
N SER A 38 -7.99 28.83 4.95
CA SER A 38 -9.25 29.21 5.60
C SER A 38 -10.08 30.12 4.72
N THR A 39 -11.40 29.94 4.78
CA THR A 39 -12.40 30.71 4.06
C THR A 39 -13.39 31.42 5.01
N ASP A 40 -13.19 31.26 6.31
CA ASP A 40 -13.95 31.91 7.38
C ASP A 40 -13.13 33.05 8.04
N ASP A 41 -13.58 33.57 9.18
CA ASP A 41 -12.94 34.67 9.89
C ASP A 41 -11.62 34.31 10.61
N THR A 42 -11.08 33.12 10.39
CA THR A 42 -9.85 32.63 11.07
C THR A 42 -8.70 33.62 10.98
N MET A 43 -8.42 34.14 9.79
CA MET A 43 -7.32 35.08 9.56
C MET A 43 -7.56 36.44 10.21
N ALA A 44 -8.78 36.95 10.08
CA ALA A 44 -9.18 38.21 10.73
C ALA A 44 -9.11 38.16 12.27
N ILE A 45 -9.35 36.97 12.85
CA ILE A 45 -9.19 36.73 14.28
C ILE A 45 -7.71 36.72 14.66
N ALA A 46 -6.87 36.01 13.91
CA ALA A 46 -5.44 35.91 14.21
C ALA A 46 -4.73 37.29 14.21
N THR A 47 -5.09 38.18 13.30
CA THR A 47 -4.51 39.53 13.19
C THR A 47 -4.81 40.45 14.40
N ARG A 48 -5.79 40.11 15.25
CA ARG A 48 -6.13 40.91 16.45
C ARG A 48 -5.13 40.74 17.60
N PHE A 49 -4.28 39.71 17.53
CA PHE A 49 -3.32 39.40 18.59
C PHE A 49 -1.92 39.89 18.22
N PRO A 50 -1.33 40.82 18.98
CA PRO A 50 -0.09 41.52 18.60
C PRO A 50 1.16 40.61 18.56
N ASN A 51 1.15 39.49 19.28
CA ASN A 51 2.23 38.49 19.28
C ASN A 51 2.09 37.42 18.19
N THR A 52 1.11 37.56 17.28
CA THR A 52 0.82 36.59 16.23
C THR A 52 1.45 37.00 14.90
N ARG A 53 2.12 36.07 14.25
CA ARG A 53 2.59 36.17 12.88
C ARG A 53 1.93 35.09 12.02
N ILE A 54 1.31 35.51 10.91
CA ILE A 54 0.56 34.64 10.01
C ILE A 54 1.47 34.19 8.88
N VAL A 55 1.37 32.89 8.54
CA VAL A 55 2.02 32.25 7.39
C VAL A 55 0.96 31.46 6.63
N GLU A 56 0.86 31.68 5.33
CA GLU A 56 -0.08 30.95 4.48
C GLU A 56 0.66 29.88 3.67
N HIS A 57 0.12 28.65 3.63
CA HIS A 57 0.68 27.57 2.83
C HIS A 57 -0.39 26.54 2.48
N SER A 58 -0.35 26.02 1.24
CA SER A 58 -1.23 24.92 0.84
C SER A 58 -0.97 23.66 1.66
N PHE A 59 -1.98 22.78 1.78
CA PHE A 59 -1.84 21.53 2.55
C PHE A 59 -0.86 20.56 1.90
N ILE A 60 0.21 20.20 2.64
CA ILE A 60 1.26 19.24 2.25
C ILE A 60 1.37 18.06 3.22
N GLY A 61 0.44 17.94 4.17
CA GLY A 61 0.45 16.97 5.27
C GLY A 61 0.68 17.64 6.61
N PHE A 62 0.14 17.06 7.69
CA PHE A 62 0.23 17.67 9.02
C PHE A 62 1.66 17.74 9.55
N GLY A 63 2.44 16.65 9.46
CA GLY A 63 3.85 16.65 9.90
C GLY A 63 4.71 17.67 9.16
N PRO A 64 4.74 17.69 7.82
CA PRO A 64 5.43 18.72 7.04
C PRO A 64 5.00 20.16 7.37
N LEU A 65 3.68 20.41 7.55
CA LEU A 65 3.20 21.76 7.90
C LEU A 65 3.64 22.19 9.30
N LYS A 66 3.61 21.28 10.30
CA LYS A 66 4.12 21.58 11.66
C LYS A 66 5.62 21.88 11.63
N ASN A 67 6.38 21.16 10.82
CA ASN A 67 7.80 21.44 10.62
C ASN A 67 8.04 22.79 9.92
N LEU A 68 7.24 23.13 8.92
CA LEU A 68 7.30 24.42 8.25
C LEU A 68 6.98 25.57 9.22
N ALA A 69 5.93 25.45 10.02
CA ALA A 69 5.61 26.44 11.05
C ALA A 69 6.79 26.65 12.04
N ALA A 70 7.45 25.56 12.46
CA ALA A 70 8.63 25.62 13.32
C ALA A 70 9.85 26.28 12.63
N GLN A 71 10.00 26.19 11.32
CA GLN A 71 11.04 26.90 10.57
C GLN A 71 10.83 28.41 10.58
N HIS A 72 9.58 28.86 10.52
CA HIS A 72 9.24 30.28 10.62
C HIS A 72 9.39 30.87 12.04
N ALA A 73 9.50 30.03 13.06
CA ALA A 73 9.65 30.47 14.45
C ALA A 73 11.02 31.11 14.69
N THR A 74 11.05 32.23 15.46
CA THR A 74 12.27 32.94 15.83
C THR A 74 13.04 32.19 16.92
N HIS A 75 12.33 31.65 17.91
CA HIS A 75 12.95 31.02 19.08
C HIS A 75 13.27 29.52 18.82
N PRO A 76 14.26 28.96 19.54
CA PRO A 76 14.67 27.58 19.37
C PRO A 76 13.71 26.55 19.98
N TRP A 77 12.94 26.91 20.98
CA TRP A 77 11.95 26.07 21.61
C TRP A 77 10.58 26.26 20.94
N ILE A 78 9.97 25.16 20.53
CA ILE A 78 8.69 25.16 19.84
C ILE A 78 7.63 24.51 20.71
N LEU A 79 6.55 25.25 20.99
CA LEU A 79 5.32 24.73 21.57
C LEU A 79 4.29 24.58 20.44
N SER A 80 4.06 23.35 19.99
CA SER A 80 3.12 23.06 18.89
C SER A 80 1.73 22.78 19.44
N ILE A 81 0.76 23.64 19.13
CA ILE A 81 -0.64 23.57 19.59
C ILE A 81 -1.56 23.48 18.37
N ASP A 82 -2.66 22.76 18.49
CA ASP A 82 -3.72 22.76 17.47
C ASP A 82 -4.73 23.90 17.75
N SER A 83 -5.40 24.41 16.73
CA SER A 83 -6.27 25.61 16.84
C SER A 83 -7.52 25.42 17.72
N ASP A 84 -7.85 24.17 18.05
CA ASP A 84 -8.92 23.75 18.97
C ASP A 84 -8.40 23.31 20.35
N GLU A 85 -7.13 23.63 20.65
CA GLU A 85 -6.48 23.35 21.93
C GLU A 85 -6.26 24.65 22.73
N VAL A 86 -6.56 24.63 24.03
CA VAL A 86 -6.41 25.79 24.92
C VAL A 86 -5.59 25.37 26.14
N LEU A 87 -4.46 26.04 26.38
CA LEU A 87 -3.65 25.82 27.57
C LEU A 87 -4.41 26.21 28.83
N SER A 88 -4.34 25.39 29.90
CA SER A 88 -4.74 25.86 31.22
C SER A 88 -3.76 26.92 31.71
N ARG A 89 -4.20 27.78 32.62
CA ARG A 89 -3.34 28.81 33.22
C ARG A 89 -2.13 28.17 33.90
N GLU A 90 -2.35 27.06 34.62
CA GLU A 90 -1.32 26.30 35.32
C GLU A 90 -0.27 25.76 34.35
N LEU A 91 -0.71 25.24 33.18
CA LEU A 91 0.22 24.75 32.15
C LEU A 91 1.05 25.89 31.54
N ALA A 92 0.42 27.02 31.25
CA ALA A 92 1.12 28.19 30.72
C ALA A 92 2.15 28.72 31.74
N ASP A 93 1.79 28.82 33.05
CA ASP A 93 2.69 29.21 34.11
C ASP A 93 3.86 28.25 34.26
N GLU A 94 3.59 26.93 34.26
CA GLU A 94 4.61 25.91 34.36
C GLU A 94 5.60 25.96 33.17
N ILE A 95 5.11 26.10 31.94
CA ILE A 95 5.95 26.22 30.74
C ILE A 95 6.82 27.45 30.79
N LEU A 96 6.26 28.60 31.21
CA LEU A 96 6.99 29.86 31.31
C LEU A 96 8.01 29.90 32.47
N GLN A 97 8.00 28.94 33.39
CA GLN A 97 8.97 28.77 34.47
C GLN A 97 10.05 27.74 34.18
N LEU A 98 9.96 27.00 33.07
CA LEU A 98 10.94 25.96 32.69
C LEU A 98 12.33 26.56 32.45
N ALA A 99 13.34 25.94 33.05
CA ALA A 99 14.73 26.18 32.69
C ALA A 99 15.07 25.42 31.40
N LEU A 100 14.89 26.06 30.26
CA LEU A 100 15.06 25.47 28.94
C LEU A 100 16.54 25.39 28.51
N SER A 101 17.40 24.79 29.33
CA SER A 101 18.85 24.72 29.15
C SER A 101 19.31 23.47 28.39
N ASN A 102 18.52 22.39 28.42
CA ASN A 102 18.87 21.12 27.79
C ASN A 102 18.08 20.89 26.48
N PRO A 103 18.68 21.05 25.29
CA PRO A 103 17.98 20.86 24.01
C PRO A 103 17.49 19.42 23.75
N GLN A 104 18.00 18.42 24.48
CA GLN A 104 17.55 17.02 24.37
C GLN A 104 16.32 16.72 25.24
N GLN A 105 15.86 17.70 26.02
CA GLN A 105 14.65 17.58 26.81
C GLN A 105 13.43 17.86 25.93
N VAL A 106 12.39 17.04 26.07
CA VAL A 106 11.08 17.26 25.44
C VAL A 106 9.99 17.10 26.48
N TYR A 107 8.91 17.85 26.34
CA TYR A 107 7.88 17.90 27.36
C TYR A 107 6.54 17.46 26.82
N ARG A 108 5.83 16.66 27.62
CA ARG A 108 4.46 16.25 27.37
C ARG A 108 3.56 16.60 28.53
N PHE A 109 2.29 16.80 28.23
CA PHE A 109 1.26 17.12 29.21
C PHE A 109 -0.06 16.43 28.86
N LEU A 110 -0.93 16.35 29.85
CA LEU A 110 -2.21 15.67 29.75
C LEU A 110 -3.19 16.52 28.95
N ARG A 111 -3.80 15.92 27.93
CA ARG A 111 -4.83 16.54 27.12
C ARG A 111 -6.22 16.09 27.58
N HIS A 112 -7.05 17.04 27.95
CA HIS A 112 -8.43 16.84 28.35
C HIS A 112 -9.33 17.03 27.13
N ASN A 113 -9.96 15.94 26.66
CA ASN A 113 -10.80 15.95 25.47
C ASN A 113 -12.24 16.30 25.82
N PHE A 114 -12.85 17.23 25.06
CA PHE A 114 -14.20 17.71 25.26
C PHE A 114 -15.09 17.31 24.07
N TYR A 115 -16.33 16.92 24.40
CA TYR A 115 -17.42 16.88 23.44
C TYR A 115 -18.40 18.02 23.79
N GLY A 116 -18.49 19.02 22.93
CA GLY A 116 -19.14 20.28 23.27
C GLY A 116 -18.46 20.92 24.49
N LYS A 117 -19.25 21.10 25.57
CA LYS A 117 -18.75 21.66 26.83
C LYS A 117 -18.37 20.60 27.87
N ARG A 118 -18.59 19.33 27.60
CA ARG A 118 -18.39 18.26 28.59
C ARG A 118 -17.03 17.61 28.43
N HIS A 119 -16.23 17.59 29.51
CA HIS A 119 -14.98 16.83 29.57
C HIS A 119 -15.30 15.32 29.61
N ILE A 120 -14.70 14.55 28.70
CA ILE A 120 -14.93 13.11 28.56
C ILE A 120 -13.70 12.33 29.05
N LYS A 121 -13.88 11.54 30.11
CA LYS A 121 -12.87 10.63 30.67
C LYS A 121 -13.22 9.16 30.38
N ALA A 122 -13.80 8.88 29.23
CA ALA A 122 -14.31 7.58 28.83
C ALA A 122 -14.02 7.32 27.36
N CYS A 123 -14.38 6.16 26.84
CA CYS A 123 -14.26 5.79 25.43
C CYS A 123 -12.82 5.91 24.87
N GLY A 124 -11.82 5.80 25.74
CA GLY A 124 -10.41 5.93 25.37
C GLY A 124 -9.90 7.37 25.20
N TRP A 125 -10.66 8.38 25.65
CA TRP A 125 -10.27 9.78 25.67
C TRP A 125 -9.59 10.20 26.97
N ASP A 126 -9.52 9.31 27.94
CA ASP A 126 -8.80 9.51 29.20
C ASP A 126 -7.30 9.20 29.01
N ASN A 127 -6.46 9.82 29.83
CA ASN A 127 -5.01 9.57 29.87
C ASN A 127 -4.27 9.88 28.54
N ASP A 128 -4.71 10.94 27.86
CA ASP A 128 -4.20 11.36 26.55
C ASP A 128 -2.98 12.29 26.72
N TRP A 129 -1.79 11.71 26.83
CA TRP A 129 -0.53 12.43 26.95
C TRP A 129 0.00 12.85 25.58
N VAL A 130 0.12 14.15 25.35
CA VAL A 130 0.61 14.72 24.08
C VAL A 130 1.96 15.39 24.26
N LEU A 131 2.93 15.05 23.42
CA LEU A 131 4.23 15.70 23.39
C LEU A 131 4.13 16.92 22.47
N ARG A 132 4.37 18.13 23.02
CA ARG A 132 4.11 19.38 22.31
C ARG A 132 5.22 20.41 22.41
N LEU A 133 6.11 20.35 23.44
CA LEU A 133 7.21 21.28 23.61
C LEU A 133 8.55 20.59 23.36
N TYR A 134 9.33 21.14 22.41
CA TYR A 134 10.59 20.55 21.96
C TYR A 134 11.54 21.63 21.40
N HIS A 135 12.83 21.29 21.30
CA HIS A 135 13.85 22.15 20.68
C HIS A 135 14.00 21.81 19.19
N LYS A 136 13.74 22.79 18.28
CA LYS A 136 13.71 22.57 16.82
C LYS A 136 15.05 22.17 16.19
N GLY A 137 16.17 22.46 16.85
CA GLY A 137 17.50 22.03 16.42
C GLY A 137 17.83 20.57 16.78
N THR A 138 17.02 19.94 17.65
CA THR A 138 17.27 18.57 18.14
C THR A 138 16.29 17.55 17.55
N THR A 139 15.03 17.95 17.40
CA THR A 139 13.99 17.06 16.86
C THR A 139 12.94 17.82 16.06
N ARG A 140 12.11 17.06 15.37
CA ARG A 140 11.00 17.55 14.54
C ARG A 140 9.88 16.52 14.48
N PHE A 141 8.74 16.91 13.92
CA PHE A 141 7.69 15.98 13.57
C PHE A 141 8.14 15.02 12.47
N ALA A 142 7.66 13.78 12.51
CA ALA A 142 7.80 12.84 11.40
C ALA A 142 7.07 13.39 10.16
N ASP A 143 7.66 13.25 8.97
CA ASP A 143 7.10 13.74 7.70
C ASP A 143 5.95 12.83 7.23
N LEU A 144 4.91 12.70 8.07
CA LEU A 144 3.72 11.91 7.79
C LEU A 144 2.54 12.83 7.46
N PRO A 145 1.71 12.48 6.46
CA PRO A 145 0.54 13.29 6.10
C PRO A 145 -0.53 13.29 7.20
N VAL A 146 -0.63 12.21 7.98
CA VAL A 146 -1.52 12.06 9.15
C VAL A 146 -0.81 11.21 10.22
N HIS A 147 -1.29 11.30 11.48
CA HIS A 147 -0.69 10.63 12.63
C HIS A 147 0.78 11.05 12.88
N GLU A 148 1.04 12.31 12.67
CA GLU A 148 2.35 12.91 12.93
C GLU A 148 2.70 12.84 14.44
N TYR A 149 3.96 12.61 14.71
CA TYR A 149 4.51 12.58 16.07
C TYR A 149 5.90 13.18 16.10
N ILE A 150 6.30 13.72 17.25
CA ILE A 150 7.66 14.22 17.46
C ILE A 150 8.59 13.02 17.66
N GLN A 151 9.69 12.97 16.93
CA GLN A 151 10.69 11.91 17.02
C GLN A 151 11.43 12.02 18.35
N THR A 152 11.39 10.96 19.19
CA THR A 152 11.93 11.00 20.55
C THR A 152 13.15 10.11 20.78
N LYS A 153 13.71 9.51 19.72
CA LYS A 153 14.86 8.63 19.85
C LYS A 153 16.07 9.39 20.41
N GLY A 154 16.56 8.95 21.57
CA GLY A 154 17.70 9.57 22.27
C GLY A 154 17.34 10.84 23.06
N LEU A 155 16.06 11.18 23.23
CA LEU A 155 15.59 12.34 23.97
C LEU A 155 15.01 11.97 25.34
N HIS A 156 15.05 12.93 26.27
CA HIS A 156 14.47 12.81 27.60
C HIS A 156 13.06 13.39 27.63
N VAL A 157 12.06 12.56 27.90
CA VAL A 157 10.67 12.97 27.98
C VAL A 157 10.30 13.31 29.42
N GLN A 158 9.87 14.55 29.68
CA GLN A 158 9.39 15.02 30.98
C GLN A 158 7.89 15.29 30.93
N ASN A 159 7.17 14.90 31.99
CA ASN A 159 5.75 15.21 32.15
C ASN A 159 5.60 16.56 32.84
N LEU A 160 4.72 17.43 32.33
CA LEU A 160 4.21 18.60 33.01
C LEU A 160 2.89 18.26 33.71
N GLN A 161 2.59 19.01 34.77
CA GLN A 161 1.39 18.76 35.60
C GLN A 161 0.16 19.50 35.08
N GLY A 162 0.36 20.66 34.44
CA GLY A 162 -0.69 21.43 33.83
C GLY A 162 -1.37 20.69 32.66
N THR A 163 -2.56 21.13 32.26
CA THR A 163 -3.39 20.41 31.29
C THR A 163 -3.72 21.25 30.07
N LEU A 164 -3.96 20.57 28.96
CA LEU A 164 -4.40 21.15 27.70
C LEU A 164 -5.88 20.77 27.45
N ARG A 165 -6.76 21.74 27.25
CA ARG A 165 -8.15 21.49 26.87
C ARG A 165 -8.24 21.37 25.36
N HIS A 166 -8.84 20.30 24.87
CA HIS A 166 -9.03 20.05 23.46
C HIS A 166 -10.51 19.92 23.14
N PHE A 167 -11.04 20.83 22.38
CA PHE A 167 -12.44 20.84 21.93
C PHE A 167 -12.58 19.95 20.69
N SER A 168 -12.49 18.63 20.91
CA SER A 168 -12.37 17.62 19.85
C SER A 168 -13.54 17.60 18.88
N PHE A 169 -14.76 17.77 19.42
CA PHE A 169 -15.99 17.77 18.64
C PHE A 169 -17.09 18.58 19.32
N ASP A 170 -17.84 19.31 18.52
CA ASP A 170 -19.00 20.08 18.94
C ASP A 170 -20.33 19.40 18.59
N SER A 171 -20.32 18.46 17.65
CA SER A 171 -21.54 17.83 17.13
C SER A 171 -21.26 16.44 16.54
N ILE A 172 -22.33 15.67 16.36
CA ILE A 172 -22.29 14.39 15.64
C ILE A 172 -21.84 14.58 14.19
N ALA A 173 -22.23 15.68 13.54
CA ALA A 173 -21.82 15.97 12.16
C ALA A 173 -20.30 16.01 12.03
N GLN A 174 -19.61 16.74 12.91
CA GLN A 174 -18.13 16.78 12.93
C GLN A 174 -17.50 15.41 13.21
N LEU A 175 -18.10 14.60 14.10
CA LEU A 175 -17.66 13.22 14.33
C LEU A 175 -17.71 12.40 13.04
N LEU A 176 -18.81 12.51 12.27
CA LEU A 176 -18.99 11.77 11.03
C LEU A 176 -18.06 12.23 9.92
N ASP A 177 -17.86 13.54 9.78
CA ASP A 177 -16.94 14.11 8.78
C ASP A 177 -15.50 13.63 9.03
N LYS A 178 -15.03 13.75 10.25
CA LYS A 178 -13.70 13.31 10.66
C LYS A 178 -13.55 11.78 10.52
N LEU A 179 -14.57 11.01 10.92
CA LEU A 179 -14.62 9.57 10.73
C LEU A 179 -14.51 9.19 9.25
N ASN A 180 -15.25 9.86 8.36
CA ASN A 180 -15.20 9.61 6.92
C ASN A 180 -13.80 9.85 6.35
N GLN A 181 -13.20 11.00 6.69
CA GLN A 181 -11.85 11.37 6.26
C GLN A 181 -10.80 10.36 6.72
N TYR A 182 -10.72 10.08 8.03
CA TYR A 182 -9.69 9.19 8.59
C TYR A 182 -9.84 7.74 8.14
N THR A 183 -11.08 7.24 8.00
CA THR A 183 -11.29 5.88 7.50
C THR A 183 -10.90 5.73 6.03
N THR A 184 -11.08 6.77 5.21
CA THR A 184 -10.66 6.79 3.80
C THR A 184 -9.13 6.82 3.69
N LEU A 185 -8.46 7.69 4.47
CA LEU A 185 -7.00 7.75 4.50
C LEU A 185 -6.40 6.41 4.96
N PHE A 186 -6.93 5.83 6.04
CA PHE A 186 -6.49 4.52 6.50
C PHE A 186 -6.62 3.44 5.41
N ALA A 187 -7.71 3.41 4.67
CA ALA A 187 -7.92 2.44 3.61
C ALA A 187 -6.87 2.58 2.50
N LYS A 188 -6.62 3.80 2.04
CA LYS A 188 -5.60 4.10 1.01
C LYS A 188 -4.18 3.72 1.46
N GLU A 189 -3.77 4.11 2.67
CA GLU A 189 -2.43 3.81 3.20
C GLU A 189 -2.18 2.31 3.41
N ASN A 190 -3.23 1.58 3.79
CA ASN A 190 -3.12 0.16 4.10
C ASN A 190 -3.53 -0.76 2.94
N ARG A 191 -3.84 -0.20 1.76
CA ARG A 191 -4.19 -0.94 0.53
C ARG A 191 -3.10 -1.95 0.21
N PHE A 192 -3.51 -3.22 0.09
CA PHE A 192 -2.63 -4.40 -0.08
C PHE A 192 -1.54 -4.61 0.98
N ARG A 193 -1.50 -3.79 2.05
CA ARG A 193 -0.62 -4.04 3.22
C ARG A 193 -1.34 -4.86 4.28
N LYS A 194 -2.64 -4.62 4.48
CA LYS A 194 -3.48 -5.34 5.45
C LYS A 194 -4.62 -6.07 4.75
N SER A 195 -4.95 -7.27 5.27
CA SER A 195 -6.13 -8.01 4.82
C SER A 195 -7.39 -7.52 5.54
N SER A 196 -8.50 -7.44 4.81
CA SER A 196 -9.81 -7.15 5.34
C SER A 196 -10.89 -8.06 4.75
N SER A 197 -11.98 -8.24 5.47
CA SER A 197 -13.20 -8.90 5.01
C SER A 197 -14.41 -8.34 5.76
N PRO A 198 -15.64 -8.46 5.23
CA PRO A 198 -16.84 -8.02 5.92
C PRO A 198 -16.99 -8.65 7.31
N ALA A 199 -16.80 -9.97 7.44
CA ALA A 199 -16.88 -10.66 8.73
C ALA A 199 -15.88 -10.11 9.75
N LYS A 200 -14.62 -9.88 9.35
CA LYS A 200 -13.59 -9.27 10.20
C LYS A 200 -13.97 -7.85 10.62
N SER A 201 -14.61 -7.09 9.74
CA SER A 201 -15.08 -5.73 10.03
C SER A 201 -16.19 -5.72 11.09
N CYS A 202 -17.16 -6.61 10.96
CA CYS A 202 -18.23 -6.79 11.95
C CYS A 202 -17.72 -7.22 13.32
N LEU A 203 -16.82 -8.22 13.37
CA LEU A 203 -16.22 -8.67 14.64
C LEU A 203 -15.45 -7.55 15.34
N LYS A 204 -14.68 -6.77 14.58
CA LYS A 204 -13.93 -5.64 15.13
C LYS A 204 -14.83 -4.50 15.57
N TRP A 205 -15.94 -4.26 14.87
CA TRP A 205 -16.98 -3.31 15.27
C TRP A 205 -17.60 -3.68 16.61
N ALA A 206 -18.08 -4.90 16.75
CA ALA A 206 -18.72 -5.39 17.98
C ALA A 206 -17.75 -5.30 19.18
N PHE A 207 -16.50 -5.75 19.00
CA PHE A 207 -15.47 -5.62 20.03
C PHE A 207 -15.17 -4.16 20.37
N SER A 208 -15.08 -3.28 19.36
CA SER A 208 -14.81 -1.85 19.58
C SER A 208 -15.95 -1.19 20.35
N LEU A 209 -17.21 -1.49 20.02
CA LEU A 209 -18.38 -0.98 20.74
C LEU A 209 -18.36 -1.44 22.20
N PHE A 210 -18.20 -2.74 22.43
CA PHE A 210 -18.12 -3.29 23.78
C PHE A 210 -17.00 -2.66 24.60
N ARG A 211 -15.81 -2.54 24.00
CA ARG A 211 -14.66 -1.93 24.66
C ARG A 211 -14.91 -0.48 25.04
N ASN A 212 -15.40 0.35 24.10
CA ASN A 212 -15.58 1.78 24.36
C ASN A 212 -16.75 2.04 25.33
N TYR A 213 -17.88 1.38 25.13
CA TYR A 213 -19.08 1.65 25.92
C TYR A 213 -19.03 1.01 27.29
N VAL A 214 -18.57 -0.26 27.40
CA VAL A 214 -18.54 -1.01 28.65
C VAL A 214 -17.18 -0.88 29.35
N LEU A 215 -16.08 -1.38 28.74
CA LEU A 215 -14.80 -1.46 29.43
C LEU A 215 -14.18 -0.09 29.70
N GLN A 216 -14.36 0.86 28.79
CA GLN A 216 -13.89 2.24 28.91
C GLN A 216 -14.98 3.19 29.44
N ARG A 217 -16.01 2.63 30.10
CA ARG A 217 -17.04 3.35 30.88
C ARG A 217 -17.81 4.42 30.11
N GLY A 218 -17.99 4.27 28.79
CA GLY A 218 -18.77 5.20 27.96
C GLY A 218 -20.20 5.38 28.49
N PHE A 219 -20.82 4.34 29.06
CA PHE A 219 -22.17 4.37 29.62
C PHE A 219 -22.35 5.40 30.75
N LEU A 220 -21.27 5.83 31.43
CA LEU A 220 -21.34 6.86 32.47
C LEU A 220 -21.53 8.28 31.92
N TYR A 221 -21.38 8.48 30.62
CA TYR A 221 -21.46 9.79 29.97
C TYR A 221 -22.75 9.98 29.15
N GLY A 222 -23.76 9.11 29.38
CA GLY A 222 -25.07 9.23 28.75
C GLY A 222 -25.01 9.32 27.24
N TYR A 223 -25.65 10.35 26.68
CA TYR A 223 -25.70 10.60 25.24
C TYR A 223 -24.30 10.76 24.60
N GLU A 224 -23.43 11.57 25.20
CA GLU A 224 -22.11 11.83 24.64
C GLU A 224 -21.23 10.55 24.61
N GLY A 225 -21.28 9.77 25.71
CA GLY A 225 -20.56 8.50 25.78
C GLY A 225 -21.08 7.47 24.76
N LEU A 226 -22.40 7.43 24.55
CA LEU A 226 -23.02 6.59 23.53
C LEU A 226 -22.58 7.04 22.13
N ALA A 227 -22.67 8.33 21.81
CA ALA A 227 -22.29 8.89 20.52
C ALA A 227 -20.83 8.60 20.17
N ILE A 228 -19.90 8.81 21.13
CA ILE A 228 -18.48 8.55 20.96
C ILE A 228 -18.20 7.05 20.79
N ALA A 229 -18.81 6.18 21.61
CA ALA A 229 -18.61 4.74 21.53
C ALA A 229 -19.07 4.16 20.18
N PHE A 230 -20.23 4.60 19.67
CA PHE A 230 -20.73 4.22 18.35
C PHE A 230 -19.86 4.80 17.24
N SER A 231 -19.44 6.05 17.33
CA SER A 231 -18.53 6.65 16.34
C SER A 231 -17.22 5.88 16.26
N ASN A 232 -16.58 5.52 17.38
CA ASN A 232 -15.36 4.73 17.42
C ASN A 232 -15.55 3.33 16.82
N ALA A 233 -16.69 2.69 17.11
CA ALA A 233 -17.04 1.39 16.56
C ALA A 233 -17.28 1.48 15.04
N ASN A 234 -18.08 2.44 14.58
CA ASN A 234 -18.34 2.71 13.17
C ASN A 234 -17.06 3.08 12.42
N GLY A 235 -16.18 3.89 13.01
CA GLY A 235 -14.85 4.18 12.48
C GLY A 235 -14.02 2.90 12.29
N THR A 236 -14.11 1.97 13.24
CA THR A 236 -13.46 0.65 13.11
C THR A 236 -14.09 -0.19 12.00
N PHE A 237 -15.41 -0.19 11.87
CA PHE A 237 -16.13 -0.88 10.79
C PHE A 237 -15.76 -0.31 9.42
N TYR A 238 -15.96 0.99 9.21
CA TYR A 238 -15.78 1.63 7.91
C TYR A 238 -14.33 1.62 7.42
N LYS A 239 -13.33 1.79 8.29
CA LYS A 239 -11.93 1.70 7.86
C LYS A 239 -11.57 0.33 7.29
N TYR A 240 -12.13 -0.77 7.82
CA TYR A 240 -11.89 -2.12 7.31
C TYR A 240 -12.79 -2.45 6.11
N MET A 241 -14.01 -1.90 6.03
CA MET A 241 -14.87 -2.07 4.85
C MET A 241 -14.30 -1.29 3.64
N LYS A 242 -13.91 -0.02 3.82
CA LYS A 242 -13.23 0.74 2.76
C LYS A 242 -11.91 0.09 2.34
N LEU A 243 -11.14 -0.45 3.28
CA LEU A 243 -9.94 -1.22 2.96
C LEU A 243 -10.27 -2.48 2.15
N HIS A 244 -11.41 -3.14 2.44
CA HIS A 244 -11.86 -4.28 1.65
C HIS A 244 -12.16 -3.87 0.21
N GLU A 245 -12.90 -2.79 0.00
CA GLU A 245 -13.19 -2.23 -1.32
C GLU A 245 -11.91 -1.85 -2.07
N GLU A 246 -10.98 -1.13 -1.44
CA GLU A 246 -9.70 -0.76 -2.04
C GLU A 246 -8.86 -1.97 -2.45
N ASN A 247 -8.88 -3.04 -1.65
CA ASN A 247 -8.18 -4.29 -1.98
C ASN A 247 -8.86 -5.09 -3.12
N GLN A 248 -10.12 -4.79 -3.47
CA GLN A 248 -10.78 -5.37 -4.63
C GLN A 248 -10.45 -4.65 -5.94
N ARG A 249 -10.05 -3.39 -5.86
CA ARG A 249 -9.72 -2.54 -7.01
C ARG A 249 -8.25 -2.73 -7.40
N LEU A 250 -7.93 -3.87 -7.99
CA LEU A 250 -6.59 -4.17 -8.49
C LEU A 250 -6.60 -4.27 -10.01
N ASP A 251 -5.95 -3.33 -10.66
CA ASP A 251 -5.78 -3.34 -12.12
C ASP A 251 -4.69 -4.36 -12.50
N ILE A 252 -5.13 -5.50 -13.03
CA ILE A 252 -4.26 -6.59 -13.46
C ILE A 252 -4.06 -6.53 -14.97
N SER A 253 -2.80 -6.50 -15.42
CA SER A 253 -2.43 -6.88 -16.80
C SER A 253 -1.98 -8.34 -16.79
N LEU A 254 -2.67 -9.18 -17.58
CA LEU A 254 -2.27 -10.56 -17.78
C LEU A 254 -1.30 -10.62 -18.97
N ILE A 255 -0.08 -11.07 -18.73
CA ILE A 255 0.97 -11.22 -19.75
C ILE A 255 1.11 -12.72 -20.06
N ILE A 256 0.97 -13.10 -21.32
CA ILE A 256 1.08 -14.46 -21.81
C ILE A 256 2.25 -14.51 -22.79
N THR A 257 3.33 -15.23 -22.45
CA THR A 257 4.49 -15.38 -23.35
C THR A 257 4.24 -16.50 -24.36
N THR A 258 4.63 -16.32 -25.61
CA THR A 258 4.46 -17.35 -26.66
C THR A 258 5.62 -17.36 -27.65
N TYR A 259 5.84 -18.51 -28.27
CA TYR A 259 6.70 -18.68 -29.42
C TYR A 259 6.25 -19.88 -30.26
N ASN A 260 5.80 -19.66 -31.49
CA ASN A 260 5.48 -20.68 -32.53
C ASN A 260 4.59 -21.85 -32.07
N TRP A 261 3.64 -21.64 -31.14
CA TRP A 261 2.68 -22.68 -30.72
C TRP A 261 1.27 -22.10 -30.58
N LYS A 262 0.67 -21.77 -31.71
CA LYS A 262 -0.62 -21.10 -31.84
C LYS A 262 -1.80 -21.87 -31.22
N GLU A 263 -1.80 -23.21 -31.27
CA GLU A 263 -2.88 -24.06 -30.74
C GLU A 263 -2.91 -23.99 -29.19
N ALA A 264 -1.75 -24.05 -28.56
CA ALA A 264 -1.63 -23.87 -27.13
C ALA A 264 -2.05 -22.44 -26.71
N LEU A 265 -1.50 -21.42 -27.39
CA LEU A 265 -1.85 -20.03 -27.14
C LEU A 265 -3.37 -19.77 -27.27
N ALA A 266 -4.01 -20.30 -28.29
CA ALA A 266 -5.46 -20.21 -28.48
C ALA A 266 -6.24 -20.78 -27.29
N THR A 267 -5.81 -21.92 -26.77
CA THR A 267 -6.43 -22.59 -25.62
C THR A 267 -6.22 -21.76 -24.35
N VAL A 268 -5.03 -21.17 -24.15
CA VAL A 268 -4.71 -20.31 -23.01
C VAL A 268 -5.52 -19.00 -23.07
N LEU A 269 -5.61 -18.34 -24.23
CA LEU A 269 -6.42 -17.12 -24.41
C LEU A 269 -7.90 -17.38 -24.13
N LYS A 270 -8.47 -18.46 -24.65
CA LYS A 270 -9.86 -18.85 -24.34
C LYS A 270 -10.08 -19.09 -22.84
N SER A 271 -9.10 -19.65 -22.14
CA SER A 271 -9.16 -19.82 -20.68
C SER A 271 -9.05 -18.47 -19.93
N ALA A 272 -8.29 -17.52 -20.46
CA ALA A 272 -8.17 -16.16 -19.93
C ALA A 272 -9.48 -15.37 -20.10
N PHE A 273 -10.22 -15.56 -21.20
CA PHE A 273 -11.53 -14.94 -21.44
C PHE A 273 -12.63 -15.46 -20.48
N ARG A 274 -12.45 -16.66 -19.93
CA ARG A 274 -13.40 -17.32 -19.01
C ARG A 274 -13.06 -17.11 -17.52
N GLN A 275 -12.21 -16.13 -17.21
CA GLN A 275 -11.89 -15.83 -15.82
C GLN A 275 -13.11 -15.29 -15.06
N SER A 276 -13.33 -15.75 -13.82
CA SER A 276 -14.40 -15.25 -12.95
C SER A 276 -14.24 -13.77 -12.57
N GLU A 277 -13.01 -13.28 -12.61
CA GLU A 277 -12.63 -11.87 -12.49
C GLU A 277 -11.67 -11.55 -13.63
N LEU A 278 -12.13 -10.71 -14.56
CA LEU A 278 -11.38 -10.34 -15.75
C LEU A 278 -10.19 -9.44 -15.42
N PRO A 279 -9.07 -9.53 -16.18
CA PRO A 279 -7.98 -8.57 -16.10
C PRO A 279 -8.40 -7.23 -16.75
N ARG A 280 -7.64 -6.17 -16.52
CA ARG A 280 -7.77 -4.90 -17.25
C ARG A 280 -7.51 -5.10 -18.75
N GLU A 281 -6.52 -5.91 -19.07
CA GLU A 281 -6.06 -6.22 -20.43
C GLU A 281 -5.28 -7.53 -20.44
N ILE A 282 -5.14 -8.10 -21.62
CA ILE A 282 -4.26 -9.24 -21.90
C ILE A 282 -3.18 -8.76 -22.89
N ILE A 283 -1.92 -9.05 -22.58
CA ILE A 283 -0.80 -8.75 -23.46
C ILE A 283 -0.14 -10.06 -23.86
N VAL A 284 -0.17 -10.39 -25.15
CA VAL A 284 0.56 -11.53 -25.69
C VAL A 284 1.98 -11.06 -25.98
N ALA A 285 2.94 -11.57 -25.22
CA ALA A 285 4.37 -11.33 -25.34
C ALA A 285 4.97 -12.39 -26.27
N ASP A 286 5.12 -12.07 -27.53
CA ASP A 286 5.47 -12.99 -28.61
C ASP A 286 6.93 -12.84 -29.02
N ASP A 287 7.74 -13.86 -28.73
CA ASP A 287 9.20 -13.90 -28.92
C ASP A 287 9.60 -14.20 -30.40
N GLY A 288 8.87 -13.63 -31.36
CA GLY A 288 9.19 -13.72 -32.79
C GLY A 288 8.48 -14.85 -33.52
N SER A 289 7.24 -15.20 -33.16
CA SER A 289 6.44 -16.17 -33.88
C SER A 289 6.11 -15.75 -35.32
N ARG A 290 5.76 -16.75 -36.13
CA ARG A 290 5.31 -16.57 -37.51
C ARG A 290 3.93 -15.92 -37.59
N GLU A 291 3.56 -15.44 -38.79
CA GLU A 291 2.30 -14.73 -39.06
C GLU A 291 1.06 -15.53 -38.65
N ASP A 292 1.08 -16.84 -38.80
CA ASP A 292 -0.06 -17.68 -38.40
C ASP A 292 -0.40 -17.62 -36.90
N THR A 293 0.56 -17.25 -36.05
CA THR A 293 0.32 -16.98 -34.63
C THR A 293 -0.36 -15.60 -34.46
N ARG A 294 0.06 -14.59 -35.25
CA ARG A 294 -0.58 -13.27 -35.27
C ARG A 294 -2.04 -13.37 -35.66
N ASP A 295 -2.33 -14.14 -36.76
CA ASP A 295 -3.70 -14.34 -37.25
C ASP A 295 -4.62 -14.91 -36.17
N VAL A 296 -4.13 -15.87 -35.39
CA VAL A 296 -4.87 -16.46 -34.27
C VAL A 296 -5.10 -15.43 -33.15
N ILE A 297 -4.10 -14.62 -32.83
CA ILE A 297 -4.23 -13.55 -31.80
C ILE A 297 -5.29 -12.53 -32.25
N GLU A 298 -5.21 -12.05 -33.49
CA GLU A 298 -6.15 -11.07 -34.04
C GLU A 298 -7.59 -11.58 -34.12
N ALA A 299 -7.76 -12.87 -34.52
CA ALA A 299 -9.06 -13.51 -34.54
C ALA A 299 -9.67 -13.57 -33.13
N LEU A 300 -8.92 -14.08 -32.15
CA LEU A 300 -9.39 -14.22 -30.77
C LEU A 300 -9.55 -12.89 -30.04
N ALA A 301 -8.78 -11.87 -30.40
CA ALA A 301 -8.93 -10.53 -29.82
C ALA A 301 -10.33 -9.94 -30.09
N LYS A 302 -10.97 -10.29 -31.21
CA LYS A 302 -12.34 -9.85 -31.56
C LYS A 302 -13.41 -10.49 -30.66
N GLU A 303 -13.13 -11.65 -30.09
CA GLU A 303 -14.02 -12.38 -29.18
C GLU A 303 -13.75 -12.08 -27.70
N SER A 304 -12.69 -11.33 -27.42
CA SER A 304 -12.23 -11.09 -26.06
C SER A 304 -13.13 -10.10 -25.29
N PRO A 305 -13.48 -10.38 -24.03
CA PRO A 305 -14.23 -9.46 -23.18
C PRO A 305 -13.40 -8.26 -22.69
N VAL A 306 -12.08 -8.27 -22.91
CA VAL A 306 -11.13 -7.22 -22.52
C VAL A 306 -10.14 -6.95 -23.67
N PRO A 307 -9.48 -5.78 -23.70
CA PRO A 307 -8.48 -5.50 -24.72
C PRO A 307 -7.37 -6.57 -24.74
N VAL A 308 -7.07 -7.10 -25.93
CA VAL A 308 -5.91 -7.97 -26.20
C VAL A 308 -4.92 -7.20 -27.04
N ARG A 309 -3.68 -7.12 -26.56
CA ARG A 309 -2.58 -6.41 -27.23
C ARG A 309 -1.49 -7.40 -27.60
N HIS A 310 -0.99 -7.32 -28.83
CA HIS A 310 0.10 -8.14 -29.34
C HIS A 310 1.40 -7.36 -29.22
N CYS A 311 2.30 -7.82 -28.36
CA CYS A 311 3.67 -7.34 -28.23
C CYS A 311 4.59 -8.33 -28.91
N TRP A 312 5.16 -7.94 -30.04
CA TRP A 312 5.97 -8.80 -30.89
C TRP A 312 7.33 -8.15 -31.22
N HIS A 313 8.32 -8.95 -31.49
CA HIS A 313 9.60 -8.53 -32.09
C HIS A 313 10.09 -9.60 -33.09
N PRO A 314 11.00 -9.25 -34.03
CA PRO A 314 11.58 -10.23 -34.96
C PRO A 314 12.28 -11.37 -34.21
N ASP A 315 12.21 -12.58 -34.79
CA ASP A 315 12.93 -13.76 -34.28
C ASP A 315 14.44 -13.57 -34.43
N THR A 316 15.12 -13.35 -33.32
CA THR A 316 16.57 -13.28 -33.21
C THR A 316 17.13 -14.34 -32.25
N GLY A 317 16.41 -15.46 -32.14
CA GLY A 317 16.64 -16.52 -31.17
C GLY A 317 15.87 -16.28 -29.87
N PHE A 318 16.11 -17.11 -28.88
CA PHE A 318 15.35 -17.09 -27.62
C PHE A 318 15.66 -15.83 -26.79
N ARG A 319 14.75 -14.84 -26.79
CA ARG A 319 14.85 -13.53 -26.15
C ARG A 319 13.75 -13.26 -25.13
N LEU A 320 13.42 -14.28 -24.34
CA LEU A 320 12.30 -14.25 -23.42
C LEU A 320 12.36 -13.09 -22.40
N ALA A 321 13.55 -12.73 -21.90
CA ALA A 321 13.72 -11.59 -20.99
C ALA A 321 13.32 -10.26 -21.65
N GLU A 322 13.74 -10.04 -22.90
CA GLU A 322 13.44 -8.84 -23.67
C GLU A 322 11.96 -8.69 -23.97
N ILE A 323 11.31 -9.74 -24.46
CA ILE A 323 9.88 -9.67 -24.80
C ILE A 323 9.00 -9.50 -23.56
N ARG A 324 9.38 -10.09 -22.42
CA ARG A 324 8.72 -9.85 -21.12
C ARG A 324 8.83 -8.37 -20.70
N ASN A 325 10.00 -7.76 -20.83
CA ASN A 325 10.20 -6.34 -20.52
C ASN A 325 9.37 -5.43 -21.43
N LYS A 326 9.33 -5.69 -22.73
CA LYS A 326 8.50 -4.96 -23.71
C LYS A 326 7.02 -5.03 -23.32
N ALA A 327 6.53 -6.24 -23.00
CA ALA A 327 5.15 -6.43 -22.58
C ALA A 327 4.82 -5.71 -21.25
N ILE A 328 5.73 -5.76 -20.27
CA ILE A 328 5.56 -5.05 -19.00
C ILE A 328 5.60 -3.52 -19.20
N ALA A 329 6.47 -3.02 -20.07
CA ALA A 329 6.53 -1.60 -20.41
C ALA A 329 5.23 -1.11 -21.07
N MET A 330 4.62 -1.96 -21.93
CA MET A 330 3.34 -1.72 -22.58
C MET A 330 2.15 -1.75 -21.62
N ALA A 331 2.26 -2.47 -20.48
CA ALA A 331 1.15 -2.74 -19.58
C ALA A 331 0.63 -1.50 -18.85
N GLY A 332 -0.70 -1.32 -18.84
CA GLY A 332 -1.38 -0.22 -18.14
C GLY A 332 -1.81 -0.55 -16.71
N GLY A 333 -1.77 -1.82 -16.30
CA GLY A 333 -2.13 -2.26 -14.95
C GLY A 333 -1.03 -1.97 -13.93
N GLU A 334 -1.42 -1.88 -12.66
CA GLU A 334 -0.47 -1.72 -11.55
C GLU A 334 0.13 -3.06 -11.08
N TYR A 335 -0.50 -4.17 -11.43
CA TYR A 335 -0.12 -5.53 -11.06
C TYR A 335 -0.04 -6.44 -12.28
N MET A 336 1.11 -7.06 -12.47
CA MET A 336 1.38 -7.97 -13.58
C MET A 336 1.14 -9.39 -13.12
N VAL A 337 0.37 -10.17 -13.89
CA VAL A 337 0.30 -11.64 -13.77
C VAL A 337 0.86 -12.21 -15.04
N MET A 338 1.92 -12.98 -14.94
CA MET A 338 2.66 -13.53 -16.07
C MET A 338 2.57 -15.04 -16.10
N VAL A 339 2.24 -15.59 -17.26
CA VAL A 339 2.16 -17.02 -17.54
C VAL A 339 2.78 -17.35 -18.90
N ASP A 340 3.21 -18.60 -19.06
CA ASP A 340 3.67 -19.08 -20.38
C ASP A 340 2.48 -19.46 -21.27
N GLY A 341 2.65 -19.44 -22.59
CA GLY A 341 1.61 -19.68 -23.59
C GLY A 341 1.09 -21.11 -23.68
N ASP A 342 1.56 -21.98 -22.81
CA ASP A 342 1.12 -23.35 -22.61
C ASP A 342 0.43 -23.61 -21.26
N MET A 343 0.12 -22.52 -20.53
CA MET A 343 -0.49 -22.55 -19.20
C MET A 343 -1.99 -22.25 -19.26
N VAL A 344 -2.83 -23.26 -19.36
CA VAL A 344 -4.28 -23.11 -19.35
C VAL A 344 -4.76 -22.74 -17.95
N LEU A 345 -5.56 -21.68 -17.82
CA LEU A 345 -5.92 -21.06 -16.55
C LEU A 345 -7.22 -21.67 -15.97
N HIS A 346 -7.21 -21.94 -14.67
CA HIS A 346 -8.45 -22.22 -13.94
C HIS A 346 -9.34 -20.95 -13.91
N PRO A 347 -10.69 -21.04 -13.92
CA PRO A 347 -11.58 -19.87 -13.89
C PRO A 347 -11.31 -18.86 -12.75
N ASP A 348 -10.88 -19.32 -11.58
CA ASP A 348 -10.52 -18.46 -10.43
C ASP A 348 -9.02 -18.14 -10.34
N PHE A 349 -8.27 -18.24 -11.46
CA PHE A 349 -6.83 -18.02 -11.46
C PHE A 349 -6.49 -16.57 -11.07
N LEU A 350 -7.02 -15.58 -11.79
CA LEU A 350 -6.77 -14.15 -11.50
C LEU A 350 -7.36 -13.69 -10.17
N LYS A 351 -8.55 -14.19 -9.81
CA LYS A 351 -9.16 -13.96 -8.49
C LYS A 351 -8.25 -14.41 -7.34
N SER A 352 -7.58 -15.55 -7.50
CA SER A 352 -6.63 -16.06 -6.52
C SER A 352 -5.41 -15.14 -6.39
N HIS A 353 -4.85 -14.66 -7.52
CA HIS A 353 -3.74 -13.71 -7.53
C HIS A 353 -4.12 -12.39 -6.87
N ARG A 354 -5.28 -11.79 -7.22
CA ARG A 354 -5.81 -10.57 -6.61
C ARG A 354 -5.94 -10.70 -5.09
N ARG A 355 -6.58 -11.77 -4.63
CA ARG A 355 -6.79 -12.03 -3.20
C ARG A 355 -5.48 -12.12 -2.41
N MET A 356 -4.42 -12.67 -3.03
CA MET A 356 -3.14 -12.92 -2.39
C MET A 356 -2.11 -11.82 -2.63
N ALA A 357 -2.39 -10.84 -3.51
CA ALA A 357 -1.53 -9.69 -3.75
C ALA A 357 -1.27 -8.91 -2.45
N ARG A 358 0.00 -8.61 -2.18
CA ARG A 358 0.44 -7.79 -1.03
C ARG A 358 1.60 -6.90 -1.49
N LYS A 359 1.65 -5.67 -0.96
CA LYS A 359 2.82 -4.80 -1.12
C LYS A 359 4.05 -5.48 -0.53
N ASP A 360 5.20 -5.19 -1.08
CA ASP A 360 6.50 -5.78 -0.72
C ASP A 360 6.56 -7.32 -0.87
N GLN A 361 5.71 -7.87 -1.77
CA GLN A 361 5.71 -9.29 -2.09
C GLN A 361 5.37 -9.51 -3.57
N PHE A 362 6.05 -10.51 -4.17
CA PHE A 362 5.63 -11.10 -5.44
C PHE A 362 5.06 -12.50 -5.20
N ILE A 363 4.23 -12.98 -6.12
CA ILE A 363 3.63 -14.32 -6.05
C ILE A 363 4.38 -15.27 -6.99
N GLN A 364 4.71 -16.44 -6.46
CA GLN A 364 5.11 -17.61 -7.22
C GLN A 364 3.99 -18.63 -7.17
N GLY A 365 3.32 -18.82 -8.29
CA GLY A 365 2.30 -19.86 -8.46
C GLY A 365 2.90 -21.24 -8.71
N LYS A 366 2.00 -22.21 -8.90
CA LYS A 366 2.33 -23.59 -9.20
C LYS A 366 1.66 -24.03 -10.50
N ARG A 367 2.05 -25.20 -11.01
CA ARG A 367 1.45 -25.79 -12.19
C ARG A 367 1.04 -27.24 -11.94
N VAL A 368 0.00 -27.68 -12.63
CA VAL A 368 -0.44 -29.05 -12.79
C VAL A 368 0.10 -29.51 -14.15
N LEU A 369 0.83 -30.61 -14.20
CA LEU A 369 1.36 -31.11 -15.46
C LEU A 369 0.35 -32.09 -16.10
N LEU A 370 0.04 -31.89 -17.38
CA LEU A 370 -0.86 -32.73 -18.15
C LEU A 370 -0.07 -33.77 -18.96
N SER A 371 -0.68 -34.94 -19.20
CA SER A 371 -0.16 -35.90 -20.18
C SER A 371 -0.41 -35.41 -21.61
N SER A 372 0.22 -36.04 -22.62
CA SER A 372 0.01 -35.70 -24.03
C SER A 372 -1.47 -35.88 -24.42
N GLU A 373 -2.09 -36.98 -24.04
CA GLU A 373 -3.50 -37.27 -24.36
C GLU A 373 -4.43 -36.24 -23.69
N THR A 374 -4.22 -35.94 -22.42
CA THR A 374 -5.05 -34.95 -21.70
C THR A 374 -4.88 -33.55 -22.29
N SER A 375 -3.66 -33.19 -22.71
CA SER A 375 -3.37 -31.91 -23.36
C SER A 375 -4.10 -31.80 -24.72
N GLN A 376 -4.03 -32.83 -25.55
CA GLN A 376 -4.73 -32.89 -26.85
C GLN A 376 -6.24 -32.81 -26.67
N SER A 377 -6.79 -33.59 -25.73
CA SER A 377 -8.23 -33.58 -25.44
C SER A 377 -8.71 -32.19 -24.96
N LEU A 378 -7.88 -31.47 -24.19
CA LEU A 378 -8.17 -30.09 -23.73
C LEU A 378 -8.11 -29.09 -24.90
N MET A 379 -7.08 -29.16 -25.76
CA MET A 379 -6.95 -28.30 -26.93
C MET A 379 -8.06 -28.52 -27.96
N ASN A 380 -8.52 -29.76 -28.12
CA ASN A 380 -9.61 -30.13 -29.03
C ASN A 380 -11.02 -29.86 -28.45
N GLY A 381 -11.13 -29.33 -27.21
CA GLY A 381 -12.41 -29.05 -26.56
C GLY A 381 -13.19 -30.30 -26.11
N GLN A 382 -12.54 -31.44 -26.02
CA GLN A 382 -13.14 -32.71 -25.54
C GLN A 382 -13.25 -32.74 -24.01
N ILE A 383 -12.44 -31.94 -23.33
CA ILE A 383 -12.45 -31.72 -21.86
C ILE A 383 -12.55 -30.23 -21.58
N ASP A 384 -13.59 -29.84 -20.86
CA ASP A 384 -13.79 -28.44 -20.46
C ASP A 384 -13.29 -28.13 -19.03
N LYS A 385 -13.16 -29.17 -18.21
CA LYS A 385 -12.83 -29.00 -16.78
C LYS A 385 -11.83 -30.05 -16.31
N ILE A 386 -10.75 -29.55 -15.69
CA ILE A 386 -9.75 -30.39 -15.04
C ILE A 386 -9.96 -30.31 -13.52
N THR A 387 -9.97 -31.47 -12.87
CA THR A 387 -10.12 -31.66 -11.43
C THR A 387 -8.91 -32.43 -10.88
N PRO A 388 -8.70 -32.50 -9.56
CA PRO A 388 -7.66 -33.33 -8.97
C PRO A 388 -7.77 -34.82 -9.31
N PHE A 389 -8.95 -35.28 -9.76
CA PHE A 389 -9.25 -36.67 -10.10
C PHE A 389 -9.14 -36.98 -11.62
N THR A 390 -8.92 -35.96 -12.43
CA THR A 390 -8.74 -36.15 -13.90
C THR A 390 -7.57 -37.09 -14.18
N ALA A 391 -7.74 -38.00 -15.13
CA ALA A 391 -6.67 -38.89 -15.59
C ALA A 391 -5.54 -38.10 -16.27
N GLY A 392 -4.34 -38.63 -16.30
CA GLY A 392 -3.21 -38.05 -17.04
C GLY A 392 -2.65 -36.75 -16.42
N ILE A 393 -2.89 -36.45 -15.12
CA ILE A 393 -2.31 -35.27 -14.46
C ILE A 393 -1.27 -35.68 -13.40
N LYS A 394 -0.19 -34.90 -13.33
CA LYS A 394 0.80 -34.95 -12.24
C LYS A 394 0.64 -33.73 -11.31
N ASN A 395 1.11 -33.85 -10.07
CA ASN A 395 0.98 -32.79 -9.03
C ASN A 395 -0.49 -32.44 -8.69
N ARG A 396 -1.34 -33.43 -8.54
CA ARG A 396 -2.81 -33.36 -8.37
C ARG A 396 -3.27 -32.35 -7.30
N PHE A 397 -2.52 -32.24 -6.19
CA PHE A 397 -2.83 -31.26 -5.13
C PHE A 397 -2.75 -29.80 -5.59
N ASN A 398 -2.00 -29.51 -6.66
CA ASN A 398 -1.94 -28.17 -7.23
C ASN A 398 -3.20 -27.82 -8.03
N ALA A 399 -4.07 -28.80 -8.35
CA ALA A 399 -5.34 -28.58 -9.02
C ALA A 399 -6.47 -28.18 -8.06
N ILE A 400 -6.22 -28.17 -6.75
CA ILE A 400 -7.21 -27.73 -5.75
C ILE A 400 -7.24 -26.20 -5.75
N SER A 401 -8.44 -25.62 -5.96
CA SER A 401 -8.71 -24.20 -5.87
C SER A 401 -9.61 -23.93 -4.66
N SER A 402 -9.06 -23.31 -3.62
CA SER A 402 -9.79 -22.94 -2.39
C SER A 402 -9.20 -21.67 -1.77
N GLY A 403 -9.99 -20.62 -1.74
CA GLY A 403 -9.53 -19.36 -1.18
C GLY A 403 -9.21 -19.44 0.32
N THR A 404 -9.88 -20.28 1.10
CA THR A 404 -9.60 -20.47 2.53
C THR A 404 -8.28 -21.21 2.73
N LEU A 405 -8.11 -22.37 2.05
CA LEU A 405 -6.85 -23.12 2.11
C LEU A 405 -5.68 -22.31 1.56
N SER A 406 -5.89 -21.54 0.50
CA SER A 406 -4.86 -20.65 -0.04
C SER A 406 -4.40 -19.63 0.99
N GLY A 407 -5.32 -19.01 1.74
CA GLY A 407 -5.00 -18.06 2.80
C GLY A 407 -4.18 -18.66 3.94
N LEU A 408 -4.45 -19.93 4.29
CA LEU A 408 -3.77 -20.63 5.39
C LEU A 408 -2.40 -21.19 5.00
N PHE A 409 -2.26 -21.69 3.78
CA PHE A 409 -1.08 -22.47 3.36
C PHE A 409 -0.10 -21.75 2.42
N SER A 410 -0.43 -20.54 1.95
CA SER A 410 0.48 -19.76 1.11
C SER A 410 1.51 -19.04 1.96
N ALA A 411 2.73 -19.58 2.00
CA ALA A 411 3.81 -19.10 2.86
C ALA A 411 4.65 -17.99 2.22
N ARG A 412 5.14 -17.06 3.04
CA ARG A 412 6.17 -16.09 2.67
C ARG A 412 7.56 -16.74 2.76
N LYS A 413 8.38 -16.56 1.74
CA LYS A 413 9.76 -17.10 1.66
C LYS A 413 10.73 -16.02 1.22
N LYS A 414 12.01 -16.22 1.52
CA LYS A 414 13.12 -15.34 1.13
C LYS A 414 14.23 -16.12 0.40
N ASP A 415 13.87 -17.21 -0.26
CA ASP A 415 14.80 -18.06 -1.00
C ASP A 415 14.40 -18.20 -2.47
N ILE A 416 15.33 -18.60 -3.33
CA ILE A 416 15.12 -18.83 -4.78
C ILE A 416 14.82 -20.28 -5.12
N LYS A 417 14.67 -21.16 -4.14
CA LYS A 417 14.46 -22.60 -4.41
C LYS A 417 13.17 -22.81 -5.19
N ALA A 418 13.27 -23.52 -6.32
CA ALA A 418 12.15 -23.87 -7.20
C ALA A 418 11.38 -22.66 -7.76
N VAL A 419 12.06 -21.54 -8.04
CA VAL A 419 11.52 -20.45 -8.86
C VAL A 419 11.23 -20.95 -10.28
N ARG A 420 10.16 -20.47 -10.88
CA ARG A 420 9.75 -20.79 -12.26
C ARG A 420 8.97 -19.62 -12.84
N GLY A 421 9.36 -19.16 -14.02
CA GLY A 421 8.73 -18.03 -14.72
C GLY A 421 7.29 -18.26 -15.17
N CYS A 422 6.88 -19.53 -15.30
CA CYS A 422 5.60 -19.92 -15.92
C CYS A 422 4.32 -19.50 -15.17
N ASN A 423 4.41 -19.04 -13.92
CA ASN A 423 3.27 -18.55 -13.14
C ASN A 423 3.78 -17.62 -12.04
N MET A 424 3.90 -16.34 -12.36
CA MET A 424 4.39 -15.31 -11.44
C MET A 424 3.47 -14.10 -11.45
N ALA A 425 3.44 -13.37 -10.33
CA ALA A 425 2.77 -12.07 -10.30
C ALA A 425 3.49 -11.08 -9.38
N PHE A 426 3.55 -9.81 -9.80
CA PHE A 426 4.34 -8.77 -9.15
C PHE A 426 3.77 -7.37 -9.41
N TRP A 427 4.12 -6.44 -8.54
CA TRP A 427 3.79 -5.03 -8.75
C TRP A 427 4.66 -4.42 -9.84
N ARG A 428 4.04 -3.66 -10.75
CA ARG A 428 4.79 -2.97 -11.82
C ARG A 428 5.88 -2.07 -11.24
N ALA A 429 5.61 -1.36 -10.15
CA ALA A 429 6.59 -0.52 -9.47
C ALA A 429 7.80 -1.31 -8.95
N ASP A 430 7.61 -2.54 -8.46
CA ASP A 430 8.70 -3.39 -8.00
C ASP A 430 9.57 -3.88 -9.16
N VAL A 431 8.95 -4.20 -10.30
CA VAL A 431 9.68 -4.58 -11.53
C VAL A 431 10.53 -3.42 -12.05
N VAL A 432 9.95 -2.23 -12.13
CA VAL A 432 10.69 -1.02 -12.56
C VAL A 432 11.84 -0.71 -11.60
N LYS A 433 11.63 -0.87 -10.30
CA LYS A 433 12.65 -0.63 -9.27
C LYS A 433 13.89 -1.50 -9.44
N VAL A 434 13.74 -2.75 -9.91
CA VAL A 434 14.85 -3.66 -10.16
C VAL A 434 15.29 -3.69 -11.63
N ASN A 435 14.74 -2.82 -12.48
CA ASN A 435 14.96 -2.72 -13.92
C ASN A 435 14.49 -3.92 -14.75
N GLY A 436 13.39 -4.59 -14.35
CA GLY A 436 12.81 -5.69 -15.14
C GLY A 436 13.65 -6.95 -15.16
N PHE A 437 13.47 -7.75 -16.21
CA PHE A 437 14.30 -8.91 -16.49
C PHE A 437 15.63 -8.46 -17.11
N ASN A 438 16.72 -9.16 -16.81
CA ASN A 438 18.02 -8.87 -17.40
C ASN A 438 18.10 -9.42 -18.84
N GLU A 439 18.25 -8.54 -19.83
CA GLU A 439 18.26 -8.86 -21.25
C GLU A 439 19.60 -9.45 -21.74
N ASP A 440 20.60 -9.54 -20.86
CA ASP A 440 21.85 -10.26 -21.13
C ASP A 440 21.66 -11.79 -21.17
N PHE A 441 20.52 -12.27 -20.63
CA PHE A 441 20.13 -13.67 -20.76
C PHE A 441 19.69 -13.98 -22.19
N VAL A 442 20.42 -14.86 -22.84
CA VAL A 442 20.12 -15.39 -24.17
C VAL A 442 19.99 -16.91 -24.08
N GLY A 443 18.96 -17.47 -24.73
CA GLY A 443 18.68 -18.90 -24.62
C GLY A 443 17.90 -19.24 -23.35
N TRP A 444 17.80 -20.51 -23.05
CA TRP A 444 16.91 -21.04 -22.00
C TRP A 444 17.56 -21.00 -20.62
N GLY A 445 16.84 -20.44 -19.63
CA GLY A 445 17.03 -20.69 -18.21
C GLY A 445 17.78 -19.58 -17.44
N ARG A 446 17.45 -19.48 -16.16
CA ARG A 446 17.99 -18.61 -15.10
C ARG A 446 17.53 -17.15 -15.09
N GLU A 447 16.93 -16.63 -16.14
CA GLU A 447 16.42 -15.26 -16.22
C GLU A 447 15.38 -14.96 -15.12
N ASP A 448 14.54 -15.93 -14.78
CA ASP A 448 13.55 -15.84 -13.70
C ASP A 448 14.19 -15.87 -12.31
N SER A 449 15.21 -16.70 -12.13
CA SER A 449 15.91 -16.86 -10.86
C SER A 449 16.74 -15.62 -10.53
N GLU A 450 17.39 -15.04 -11.53
CA GLU A 450 18.16 -13.80 -11.39
C GLU A 450 17.24 -12.59 -11.09
N PHE A 451 16.12 -12.46 -11.82
CA PHE A 451 15.11 -11.45 -11.52
C PHE A 451 14.59 -11.56 -10.08
N VAL A 452 14.32 -12.77 -9.61
CA VAL A 452 13.86 -13.02 -8.23
C VAL A 452 14.92 -12.68 -7.20
N ILE A 453 16.22 -12.94 -7.45
CA ILE A 453 17.32 -12.53 -6.56
C ILE A 453 17.29 -11.02 -6.36
N ARG A 454 17.17 -10.23 -7.43
CA ARG A 454 17.12 -8.76 -7.31
C ARG A 454 15.90 -8.28 -6.53
N LEU A 455 14.73 -8.90 -6.71
CA LEU A 455 13.54 -8.60 -5.89
C LEU A 455 13.78 -8.90 -4.41
N LEU A 456 14.35 -10.07 -4.09
CA LEU A 456 14.65 -10.47 -2.71
C LEU A 456 15.68 -9.53 -2.04
N ASN A 457 16.71 -9.13 -2.77
CA ASN A 457 17.73 -8.18 -2.30
C ASN A 457 17.16 -6.78 -2.07
N GLN A 458 16.10 -6.40 -2.79
CA GLN A 458 15.30 -5.18 -2.54
C GLN A 458 14.33 -5.31 -1.36
N GLY A 459 14.31 -6.45 -0.65
CA GLY A 459 13.41 -6.71 0.47
C GLY A 459 12.01 -7.19 0.07
N ILE A 460 11.76 -7.42 -1.23
CA ILE A 460 10.48 -7.90 -1.75
C ILE A 460 10.44 -9.42 -1.60
N ALA A 461 9.57 -9.92 -0.74
CA ALA A 461 9.53 -11.34 -0.40
C ALA A 461 8.69 -12.15 -1.38
N ARG A 462 9.06 -13.41 -1.60
CA ARG A 462 8.29 -14.36 -2.39
C ARG A 462 7.12 -14.92 -1.56
N ARG A 463 5.92 -14.92 -2.11
CA ARG A 463 4.77 -15.65 -1.59
C ARG A 463 4.51 -16.88 -2.46
N ASN A 464 4.71 -18.07 -1.92
CA ASN A 464 4.35 -19.32 -2.60
C ASN A 464 2.84 -19.52 -2.52
N LEU A 465 2.16 -19.39 -3.66
CA LEU A 465 0.72 -19.59 -3.76
C LEU A 465 0.41 -21.10 -3.78
N LYS A 466 -0.38 -21.54 -2.82
CA LYS A 466 -0.91 -22.91 -2.71
C LYS A 466 -2.44 -22.87 -2.72
N PHE A 467 -3.07 -23.87 -3.28
CA PHE A 467 -4.53 -24.02 -3.36
C PHE A 467 -5.24 -22.82 -4.00
N GLY A 468 -4.57 -22.17 -4.94
CA GLY A 468 -5.05 -21.03 -5.71
C GLY A 468 -4.08 -20.69 -6.82
N GLY A 469 -4.49 -19.82 -7.77
CA GLY A 469 -3.70 -19.52 -8.96
C GLY A 469 -3.37 -20.79 -9.75
N VAL A 470 -4.37 -21.67 -9.89
CA VAL A 470 -4.21 -22.98 -10.55
C VAL A 470 -4.06 -22.78 -12.04
N ALA A 471 -2.99 -23.35 -12.60
CA ALA A 471 -2.75 -23.39 -14.04
C ALA A 471 -2.29 -24.77 -14.47
N TYR A 472 -2.75 -25.19 -15.65
CA TYR A 472 -2.55 -26.51 -16.22
C TYR A 472 -1.56 -26.38 -17.36
N HIS A 473 -0.40 -27.02 -17.22
CA HIS A 473 0.68 -26.96 -18.18
C HIS A 473 0.47 -28.06 -19.25
N LEU A 474 0.27 -27.63 -20.47
CA LEU A 474 0.17 -28.53 -21.63
C LEU A 474 1.47 -29.30 -21.84
N TYR A 475 1.36 -30.52 -22.27
CA TYR A 475 2.52 -31.38 -22.53
C TYR A 475 3.27 -30.91 -23.77
N HIS A 476 4.57 -30.73 -23.62
CA HIS A 476 5.51 -30.61 -24.75
C HIS A 476 6.82 -31.31 -24.40
N PRO A 477 7.63 -31.74 -25.40
CA PRO A 477 9.00 -32.21 -25.18
C PRO A 477 9.84 -31.14 -24.49
N GLU A 478 10.81 -31.52 -23.67
CA GLU A 478 11.73 -30.58 -23.03
C GLU A 478 12.62 -29.90 -24.09
N ASN A 479 12.81 -28.59 -23.97
CA ASN A 479 13.72 -27.83 -24.83
C ASN A 479 15.18 -28.20 -24.56
N THR A 480 16.03 -28.04 -25.57
CA THR A 480 17.48 -28.20 -25.44
C THR A 480 18.06 -27.17 -24.46
N ARG A 481 18.95 -27.63 -23.60
CA ARG A 481 19.58 -26.79 -22.55
C ARG A 481 20.86 -26.11 -23.01
N ASN A 482 20.94 -25.73 -24.28
CA ASN A 482 22.11 -25.01 -24.83
C ASN A 482 22.21 -23.61 -24.22
N GLY A 483 23.41 -23.20 -23.80
CA GLY A 483 23.67 -21.87 -23.21
C GLY A 483 23.54 -21.78 -21.69
N LEU A 484 23.19 -22.85 -20.99
CA LEU A 484 22.94 -22.83 -19.55
C LEU A 484 24.16 -22.36 -18.73
N ASN A 485 25.39 -22.72 -19.13
CA ASN A 485 26.61 -22.35 -18.40
C ASN A 485 26.86 -20.82 -18.37
N ALA A 486 26.58 -20.11 -19.48
CA ALA A 486 26.71 -18.64 -19.52
C ALA A 486 25.65 -17.99 -18.62
N ASN A 487 24.44 -18.50 -18.65
CA ASN A 487 23.33 -18.00 -17.83
C ASN A 487 23.54 -18.31 -16.34
N ASP A 488 24.16 -19.45 -15.99
CA ASP A 488 24.56 -19.77 -14.61
C ASP A 488 25.56 -18.74 -14.06
N ALA A 489 26.57 -18.34 -14.86
CA ALA A 489 27.55 -17.34 -14.45
C ALA A 489 26.92 -15.97 -14.16
N ILE A 490 25.93 -15.53 -14.95
CA ILE A 490 25.18 -14.28 -14.71
C ILE A 490 24.40 -14.37 -13.40
N LEU A 491 23.75 -15.50 -13.14
CA LEU A 491 23.01 -15.73 -11.90
C LEU A 491 23.94 -15.75 -10.68
N GLU A 492 25.06 -16.48 -10.74
CA GLU A 492 26.04 -16.56 -9.65
C GLU A 492 26.59 -15.18 -9.29
N LYS A 493 26.96 -14.40 -10.29
CA LYS A 493 27.39 -13.02 -10.10
C LYS A 493 26.33 -12.17 -9.38
N ALA A 494 25.06 -12.26 -9.78
CA ALA A 494 23.97 -11.53 -9.14
C ALA A 494 23.76 -11.95 -7.66
N ILE A 495 24.01 -13.22 -7.32
CA ILE A 495 23.95 -13.73 -5.95
C ILE A 495 25.12 -13.19 -5.12
N GLU A 496 26.37 -13.30 -5.62
CA GLU A 496 27.59 -12.88 -4.92
C GLU A 496 27.60 -11.37 -4.64
N GLU A 497 27.26 -10.56 -5.63
CA GLU A 497 27.22 -9.11 -5.53
C GLU A 497 25.98 -8.59 -4.80
N LYS A 498 25.04 -9.45 -4.44
CA LYS A 498 23.72 -9.06 -3.89
C LYS A 498 23.04 -8.01 -4.77
N SER A 499 23.08 -8.20 -6.08
CA SER A 499 22.56 -7.24 -7.06
C SER A 499 21.10 -6.90 -6.79
N THR A 500 20.76 -5.62 -6.91
CA THR A 500 19.40 -5.11 -6.75
C THR A 500 18.84 -4.52 -8.03
N PHE A 501 19.68 -4.39 -9.05
CA PHE A 501 19.38 -3.73 -10.33
C PHE A 501 20.20 -4.40 -11.44
N CYS A 502 19.65 -4.55 -12.66
CA CYS A 502 20.40 -4.99 -13.83
C CYS A 502 20.62 -3.81 -14.80
N PRO A 503 21.80 -3.68 -15.45
CA PRO A 503 22.06 -2.58 -16.39
C PRO A 503 21.16 -2.63 -17.63
N ASN A 504 20.98 -3.83 -18.20
CA ASN A 504 20.22 -4.07 -19.42
C ASN A 504 18.83 -4.62 -19.06
N GLY A 505 17.81 -3.78 -19.05
CA GLY A 505 16.46 -4.20 -18.67
C GLY A 505 15.37 -3.27 -19.16
N ILE A 506 14.26 -3.21 -18.45
CA ILE A 506 13.01 -2.56 -18.85
C ILE A 506 13.14 -1.06 -19.15
N ASN A 507 14.12 -0.35 -18.57
CA ASN A 507 14.35 1.06 -18.80
C ASN A 507 14.49 1.43 -20.28
N ARG A 508 15.01 0.51 -21.11
CA ARG A 508 15.13 0.67 -22.57
C ARG A 508 13.79 0.78 -23.28
N HIS A 509 12.73 0.25 -22.68
CA HIS A 509 11.38 0.14 -23.25
C HIS A 509 10.39 1.12 -22.63
N LEU A 510 10.70 1.72 -21.47
CA LEU A 510 9.81 2.68 -20.79
C LEU A 510 9.74 4.03 -21.50
N ALA A 511 10.85 4.49 -22.08
CA ALA A 511 10.91 5.77 -22.81
C ALA A 511 10.17 5.73 -24.16
N ALA A 512 10.08 4.55 -24.80
CA ALA A 512 9.46 4.39 -26.11
C ALA A 512 7.91 4.50 -26.08
N ASN A 513 7.28 4.42 -24.91
CA ASN A 513 5.83 4.46 -24.74
C ASN A 513 5.27 5.82 -24.27
N GLN A 514 6.09 6.89 -24.29
CA GLN A 514 5.67 8.27 -23.95
C GLN A 514 5.30 9.12 -25.16
N HIS A 515 5.17 8.51 -26.36
CA HIS A 515 4.76 9.19 -27.59
C HIS A 515 3.45 8.65 -28.16
#